data_f33e97922ea89486a0522439752091df
#
_entry.id   f33e97922ea89486a0522439752091df
#
_cell.length_a   1.000
_cell.length_b   1.000
_cell.length_c   1.000
_cell.angle_alpha   90.00
_cell.angle_beta   90.00
_cell.angle_gamma   90.00
#
_symmetry.space_group_name_H-M   'P 1'
#
loop_
_entity.id
_entity.type
_entity.pdbx_description
1 polymer ?
#
loop_
_entity_poly.entity_id
_entity_poly.type
_entity_poly.pdbx_seq_one_letter_code
_entity_poly.pdbx_strand_id
1 'polypeptide(L)'
;MPLIDVTYPDGTLTPDERTRLADGLTTALLRAERAPDTDFFRSVTWVYVHELPQGTVLSAGRPVEQPTFKIDVTTPEGALSDRRRQELVAEATRVVREVAELGEEDSTRVWVLCHEVAEGSWGAAGQVVQFQQLVAAARAEREKAGEPAPA
;
A
#
# COMPACT_ATOMS: atom_id res chain seq x y z
N MET A 1 -10.21 -1.65 -5.57
CA MET A 1 -9.46 -2.84 -5.05
C MET A 1 -7.99 -2.59 -5.28
N PRO A 2 -7.31 -1.99 -4.34
CA PRO A 2 -5.87 -1.72 -4.47
C PRO A 2 -5.04 -2.95 -4.09
N LEU A 3 -3.80 -2.98 -4.58
CA LEU A 3 -2.82 -4.00 -4.27
C LEU A 3 -1.54 -3.33 -3.78
N ILE A 4 -0.96 -3.87 -2.73
CA ILE A 4 0.33 -3.44 -2.21
C ILE A 4 1.29 -4.64 -2.25
N ASP A 5 2.42 -4.46 -2.89
CA ASP A 5 3.53 -5.41 -2.83
C ASP A 5 4.65 -4.80 -1.99
N VAL A 6 5.04 -5.46 -0.92
CA VAL A 6 6.15 -5.04 -0.06
C VAL A 6 7.30 -6.01 -0.22
N THR A 7 8.47 -5.50 -0.59
CA THR A 7 9.67 -6.31 -0.81
C THR A 7 10.79 -5.85 0.13
N TYR A 8 11.40 -6.78 0.86
CA TYR A 8 12.55 -6.53 1.75
C TYR A 8 13.37 -7.82 1.96
N PRO A 9 14.61 -7.72 2.47
CA PRO A 9 15.43 -8.89 2.77
C PRO A 9 14.81 -9.77 3.87
N ASP A 10 14.89 -11.08 3.71
CA ASP A 10 14.43 -12.07 4.71
C ASP A 10 15.04 -11.83 6.08
N GLY A 11 14.27 -12.09 7.13
CA GLY A 11 14.70 -11.88 8.51
C GLY A 11 14.68 -10.42 8.99
N THR A 12 14.22 -9.48 8.15
CA THR A 12 14.15 -8.06 8.53
C THR A 12 13.04 -7.78 9.54
N LEU A 13 11.89 -8.42 9.40
CA LEU A 13 10.72 -8.24 10.24
C LEU A 13 10.27 -9.56 10.88
N THR A 14 9.85 -9.48 12.12
CA THR A 14 9.11 -10.59 12.78
C THR A 14 7.73 -10.76 12.18
N PRO A 15 7.05 -11.90 12.40
CA PRO A 15 5.65 -12.08 11.95
C PRO A 15 4.70 -11.00 12.46
N ASP A 16 4.84 -10.54 13.70
CA ASP A 16 4.01 -9.49 14.27
C ASP A 16 4.28 -8.12 13.63
N GLU A 17 5.54 -7.78 13.38
CA GLU A 17 5.92 -6.57 12.67
C GLU A 17 5.41 -6.58 11.22
N ARG A 18 5.47 -7.70 10.55
CA ARG A 18 4.91 -7.89 9.21
C ARG A 18 3.40 -7.63 9.20
N THR A 19 2.68 -8.14 10.19
CA THR A 19 1.24 -7.90 10.32
C THR A 19 0.96 -6.41 10.57
N ARG A 20 1.71 -5.76 11.47
CA ARG A 20 1.58 -4.32 11.74
C ARG A 20 1.91 -3.47 10.50
N LEU A 21 2.91 -3.87 9.72
CA LEU A 21 3.26 -3.20 8.47
C LEU A 21 2.10 -3.28 7.46
N ALA A 22 1.56 -4.48 7.24
CA ALA A 22 0.45 -4.69 6.31
C ALA A 22 -0.80 -3.90 6.74
N ASP A 23 -1.14 -3.89 8.03
CA ASP A 23 -2.27 -3.12 8.57
C ASP A 23 -2.07 -1.62 8.39
N GLY A 24 -0.89 -1.11 8.73
CA GLY A 24 -0.55 0.31 8.57
C GLY A 24 -0.59 0.78 7.12
N LEU A 25 -0.03 -0.01 6.19
CA LEU A 25 -0.07 0.31 4.77
C LEU A 25 -1.49 0.25 4.19
N THR A 26 -2.31 -0.72 4.61
CA THR A 26 -3.73 -0.78 4.25
C THR A 26 -4.45 0.49 4.69
N THR A 27 -4.28 0.91 5.94
CA THR A 27 -4.87 2.13 6.48
C THR A 27 -4.41 3.37 5.70
N ALA A 28 -3.11 3.49 5.42
CA ALA A 28 -2.55 4.60 4.65
C ALA A 28 -3.17 4.70 3.24
N LEU A 29 -3.32 3.56 2.58
CA LEU A 29 -3.87 3.51 1.23
C LEU A 29 -5.38 3.84 1.21
N LEU A 30 -6.18 3.27 2.11
CA LEU A 30 -7.61 3.59 2.21
C LEU A 30 -7.83 5.09 2.44
N ARG A 31 -7.04 5.72 3.29
CA ARG A 31 -7.08 7.19 3.49
C ARG A 31 -6.73 7.97 2.22
N ALA A 32 -5.67 7.56 1.53
CA ALA A 32 -5.24 8.22 0.29
C ALA A 32 -6.29 8.10 -0.82
N GLU A 33 -6.94 6.96 -0.95
CA GLU A 33 -8.04 6.75 -1.89
C GLU A 33 -9.37 7.39 -1.43
N ARG A 34 -9.43 7.89 -0.18
CA ARG A 34 -10.68 8.32 0.46
C ARG A 34 -11.74 7.21 0.48
N ALA A 35 -11.30 5.97 0.55
CA ALA A 35 -12.18 4.83 0.77
C ALA A 35 -12.54 4.74 2.26
N PRO A 36 -13.76 4.29 2.61
CA PRO A 36 -14.11 4.07 4.01
C PRO A 36 -13.29 2.91 4.59
N ASP A 37 -12.84 3.07 5.82
CA ASP A 37 -12.11 2.02 6.53
C ASP A 37 -13.09 1.03 7.16
N THR A 38 -13.59 0.12 6.34
CA THR A 38 -14.56 -0.93 6.70
C THR A 38 -13.98 -2.30 6.45
N ASP A 39 -14.57 -3.32 7.08
CA ASP A 39 -14.17 -4.72 6.88
C ASP A 39 -14.18 -5.11 5.39
N PHE A 40 -15.17 -4.60 4.65
CA PHE A 40 -15.26 -4.83 3.21
C PHE A 40 -14.04 -4.27 2.47
N PHE A 41 -13.73 -2.97 2.66
CA PHE A 41 -12.59 -2.35 1.95
C PHE A 41 -11.26 -2.91 2.39
N ARG A 42 -11.10 -3.27 3.67
CA ARG A 42 -9.92 -3.97 4.15
C ARG A 42 -9.78 -5.35 3.50
N SER A 43 -10.87 -6.10 3.35
CA SER A 43 -10.84 -7.46 2.76
C SER A 43 -10.48 -7.48 1.28
N VAL A 44 -10.73 -6.39 0.55
CA VAL A 44 -10.41 -6.25 -0.88
C VAL A 44 -9.13 -5.43 -1.14
N THR A 45 -8.42 -5.04 -0.10
CA THR A 45 -7.09 -4.41 -0.18
C THR A 45 -6.06 -5.47 0.19
N TRP A 46 -5.31 -5.93 -0.78
CA TRP A 46 -4.35 -7.01 -0.53
C TRP A 46 -2.94 -6.46 -0.33
N VAL A 47 -2.21 -7.08 0.59
CA VAL A 47 -0.79 -6.81 0.81
C VAL A 47 -0.02 -8.11 0.60
N TYR A 48 0.83 -8.15 -0.42
CA TYR A 48 1.77 -9.24 -0.65
C TYR A 48 3.12 -8.87 -0.07
N VAL A 49 3.69 -9.78 0.69
CA VAL A 49 5.01 -9.62 1.29
C VAL A 49 5.99 -10.54 0.57
N HIS A 50 7.02 -9.94 0.00
CA HIS A 50 8.09 -10.63 -0.73
C HIS A 50 9.37 -10.54 0.09
N GLU A 51 9.68 -11.58 0.84
CA GLU A 51 10.94 -11.70 1.55
C GLU A 51 12.00 -12.28 0.60
N LEU A 52 13.02 -11.49 0.30
CA LEU A 52 14.10 -11.91 -0.60
C LEU A 52 15.22 -12.58 0.19
N PRO A 53 15.80 -13.68 -0.33
CA PRO A 53 16.93 -14.32 0.34
C PRO A 53 18.04 -13.32 0.68
N GLN A 54 18.70 -13.53 1.82
CA GLN A 54 19.81 -12.69 2.25
C GLN A 54 20.90 -12.61 1.17
N GLY A 55 21.44 -11.42 0.96
CA GLY A 55 22.46 -11.17 -0.04
C GLY A 55 21.96 -11.04 -1.48
N THR A 56 20.65 -11.12 -1.75
CA THR A 56 20.09 -10.97 -3.10
C THR A 56 19.64 -9.55 -3.42
N VAL A 57 19.53 -8.68 -2.42
CA VAL A 57 19.32 -7.23 -2.64
C VAL A 57 20.68 -6.55 -2.72
N LEU A 58 20.96 -5.92 -3.84
CA LEU A 58 22.26 -5.35 -4.15
C LEU A 58 22.15 -3.82 -4.33
N SER A 59 23.14 -3.12 -3.83
CA SER A 59 23.37 -1.70 -4.09
C SER A 59 24.83 -1.50 -4.49
N ALA A 60 25.08 -0.75 -5.56
CA ALA A 60 26.42 -0.57 -6.13
C ALA A 60 27.18 -1.89 -6.40
N GLY A 61 26.45 -2.93 -6.80
CA GLY A 61 27.01 -4.25 -7.12
C GLY A 61 27.40 -5.10 -5.91
N ARG A 62 26.98 -4.70 -4.70
CA ARG A 62 27.25 -5.44 -3.45
C ARG A 62 25.96 -5.67 -2.67
N PRO A 63 25.84 -6.77 -1.91
CA PRO A 63 24.74 -6.96 -1.00
C PRO A 63 24.58 -5.76 -0.06
N VAL A 64 23.32 -5.35 0.17
CA VAL A 64 23.03 -4.28 1.12
C VAL A 64 23.39 -4.72 2.55
N GLU A 65 24.03 -3.85 3.31
CA GLU A 65 24.38 -4.12 4.72
C GLU A 65 23.19 -3.88 5.65
N GLN A 66 22.32 -2.98 5.25
CA GLN A 66 21.13 -2.60 5.99
C GLN A 66 19.86 -2.90 5.16
N PRO A 67 18.76 -3.31 5.79
CA PRO A 67 17.54 -3.64 5.06
C PRO A 67 17.00 -2.44 4.29
N THR A 68 16.55 -2.72 3.08
CA THR A 68 15.83 -1.78 2.22
C THR A 68 14.40 -2.26 2.01
N PHE A 69 13.50 -1.34 1.81
CA PHE A 69 12.09 -1.62 1.58
C PHE A 69 11.64 -1.02 0.26
N LYS A 70 11.05 -1.84 -0.59
CA LYS A 70 10.36 -1.38 -1.79
C LYS A 70 8.87 -1.68 -1.63
N ILE A 71 8.04 -0.65 -1.79
CA ILE A 71 6.60 -0.74 -1.71
C ILE A 71 6.03 -0.33 -3.06
N ASP A 72 5.41 -1.27 -3.75
CA ASP A 72 4.69 -1.02 -4.98
C ASP A 72 3.19 -0.94 -4.64
N VAL A 73 2.59 0.22 -4.86
CA VAL A 73 1.15 0.43 -4.68
C VAL A 73 0.49 0.49 -6.04
N THR A 74 -0.40 -0.44 -6.30
CA THR A 74 -1.14 -0.52 -7.56
C THR A 74 -2.60 -0.14 -7.31
N THR A 75 -3.09 0.88 -7.99
CA THR A 75 -4.46 1.39 -7.88
C THR A 75 -5.12 1.50 -9.26
N PRO A 76 -6.45 1.53 -9.34
CA PRO A 76 -7.13 1.92 -10.57
C PRO A 76 -6.75 3.34 -10.99
N GLU A 77 -6.68 3.59 -12.28
CA GLU A 77 -6.43 4.91 -12.85
C GLU A 77 -7.41 5.94 -12.28
N GLY A 78 -6.87 7.10 -11.87
CA GLY A 78 -7.64 8.19 -11.27
C GLY A 78 -8.00 8.01 -9.79
N ALA A 79 -7.66 6.90 -9.15
CA ALA A 79 -7.90 6.70 -7.72
C ALA A 79 -7.12 7.69 -6.84
N LEU A 80 -5.93 8.10 -7.26
CA LEU A 80 -5.07 9.02 -6.54
C LEU A 80 -4.75 10.29 -7.36
N SER A 81 -4.99 11.47 -6.77
CA SER A 81 -4.45 12.72 -7.30
C SER A 81 -2.97 12.87 -6.93
N ASP A 82 -2.24 13.78 -7.56
CA ASP A 82 -0.82 14.05 -7.26
C ASP A 82 -0.59 14.33 -5.78
N ARG A 83 -1.44 15.16 -5.17
CA ARG A 83 -1.37 15.45 -3.74
C ARG A 83 -1.55 14.19 -2.90
N ARG A 84 -2.54 13.36 -3.22
CA ARG A 84 -2.81 12.12 -2.47
C ARG A 84 -1.70 11.08 -2.66
N ARG A 85 -1.05 11.05 -3.82
CA ARG A 85 0.17 10.25 -4.02
C ARG A 85 1.30 10.71 -3.10
N GLN A 86 1.53 12.02 -2.99
CA GLN A 86 2.53 12.55 -2.07
C GLN A 86 2.23 12.22 -0.61
N GLU A 87 0.97 12.37 -0.19
CA GLU A 87 0.51 12.01 1.16
C GLU A 87 0.71 10.50 1.42
N LEU A 88 0.37 9.63 0.46
CA LEU A 88 0.57 8.19 0.55
C LEU A 88 2.04 7.81 0.67
N VAL A 89 2.91 8.39 -0.15
CA VAL A 89 4.36 8.13 -0.11
C VAL A 89 4.94 8.50 1.25
N ALA A 90 4.57 9.66 1.78
CA ALA A 90 5.01 10.10 3.11
C ALA A 90 4.51 9.17 4.21
N GLU A 91 3.22 8.81 4.18
CA GLU A 91 2.62 7.97 5.21
C GLU A 91 3.13 6.53 5.16
N ALA A 92 3.26 5.94 3.96
CA ALA A 92 3.83 4.60 3.80
C ALA A 92 5.29 4.53 4.30
N THR A 93 6.08 5.56 4.01
CA THR A 93 7.45 5.68 4.53
C THR A 93 7.46 5.75 6.05
N ARG A 94 6.56 6.53 6.64
CA ARG A 94 6.42 6.65 8.10
C ARG A 94 6.07 5.29 8.73
N VAL A 95 5.10 4.58 8.17
CA VAL A 95 4.68 3.24 8.65
C VAL A 95 5.85 2.27 8.64
N VAL A 96 6.63 2.21 7.56
CA VAL A 96 7.81 1.34 7.49
C VAL A 96 8.82 1.72 8.57
N ARG A 97 9.13 3.01 8.71
CA ARG A 97 10.10 3.48 9.71
C ARG A 97 9.69 3.10 11.13
N GLU A 98 8.42 3.28 11.48
CA GLU A 98 7.91 2.91 12.78
C GLU A 98 7.97 1.41 13.06
N VAL A 99 7.58 0.60 12.07
CA VAL A 99 7.56 -0.86 12.23
C VAL A 99 8.97 -1.46 12.25
N ALA A 100 9.86 -0.99 11.38
CA ALA A 100 11.23 -1.48 11.25
C ALA A 100 12.23 -0.71 12.14
N GLU A 101 11.74 0.19 13.01
CA GLU A 101 12.56 0.99 13.95
C GLU A 101 13.68 1.77 13.25
N LEU A 102 13.37 2.35 12.07
CA LEU A 102 14.32 3.13 11.29
C LEU A 102 14.35 4.60 11.74
N GLY A 103 15.56 5.18 11.79
CA GLY A 103 15.76 6.61 11.98
C GLY A 103 15.24 7.45 10.80
N GLU A 104 15.19 8.78 10.98
CA GLU A 104 14.77 9.68 9.91
C GLU A 104 15.77 9.71 8.76
N GLU A 105 17.06 9.60 9.08
CA GLU A 105 18.16 9.48 8.14
C GLU A 105 18.07 8.24 7.24
N ASP A 106 17.38 7.21 7.71
CA ASP A 106 17.19 5.95 6.99
C ASP A 106 16.04 5.96 5.98
N SER A 107 15.31 7.06 5.89
CA SER A 107 14.14 7.19 4.97
C SER A 107 14.49 6.90 3.51
N THR A 108 15.74 7.12 3.10
CA THR A 108 16.23 6.80 1.75
C THR A 108 16.28 5.31 1.44
N ARG A 109 16.17 4.45 2.46
CA ARG A 109 16.06 2.99 2.32
C ARG A 109 14.63 2.51 2.05
N VAL A 110 13.66 3.42 2.03
CA VAL A 110 12.25 3.13 1.77
C VAL A 110 11.85 3.77 0.46
N TRP A 111 11.53 2.96 -0.52
CA TRP A 111 11.01 3.42 -1.81
C TRP A 111 9.54 3.05 -1.93
N VAL A 112 8.74 4.01 -2.36
CA VAL A 112 7.30 3.83 -2.62
C VAL A 112 7.03 4.18 -4.07
N LEU A 113 6.57 3.21 -4.84
CA LEU A 113 6.23 3.36 -6.24
C LEU A 113 4.72 3.25 -6.39
N CYS A 114 4.12 4.21 -7.08
CA CYS A 114 2.69 4.20 -7.36
C CYS A 114 2.45 3.85 -8.83
N HIS A 115 1.68 2.80 -9.04
CA HIS A 115 1.30 2.29 -10.34
C HIS A 115 -0.21 2.47 -10.54
N GLU A 116 -0.61 2.79 -11.75
CA GLU A 116 -2.02 2.86 -12.11
C GLU A 116 -2.35 1.79 -13.14
N VAL A 117 -3.47 1.10 -12.93
CA VAL A 117 -4.04 0.17 -13.91
C VAL A 117 -5.11 0.92 -14.68
N ALA A 118 -4.95 0.99 -16.02
CA ALA A 118 -5.87 1.69 -16.90
C ALA A 118 -7.32 1.19 -16.73
N GLU A 119 -8.27 2.09 -16.90
CA GLU A 119 -9.70 1.76 -16.83
C GLU A 119 -10.02 0.58 -17.75
N GLY A 120 -10.78 -0.38 -17.26
CA GLY A 120 -11.11 -1.60 -17.98
C GLY A 120 -10.04 -2.69 -17.98
N SER A 121 -8.91 -2.49 -17.27
CA SER A 121 -7.81 -3.46 -17.21
C SER A 121 -7.69 -4.18 -15.86
N TRP A 122 -8.55 -3.87 -14.88
CA TRP A 122 -8.59 -4.57 -13.60
C TRP A 122 -9.64 -5.68 -13.61
N GLY A 123 -9.22 -6.92 -13.44
CA GLY A 123 -10.10 -8.08 -13.37
C GLY A 123 -10.24 -8.62 -11.96
N ALA A 124 -11.46 -8.92 -11.53
CA ALA A 124 -11.75 -9.63 -10.30
C ALA A 124 -13.00 -10.50 -10.46
N ALA A 125 -13.03 -11.65 -9.82
CA ALA A 125 -14.13 -12.62 -9.91
C ALA A 125 -14.52 -12.98 -11.37
N GLY A 126 -13.55 -12.99 -12.28
CA GLY A 126 -13.78 -13.29 -13.70
C GLY A 126 -14.44 -12.16 -14.50
N GLN A 127 -14.52 -10.95 -13.93
CA GLN A 127 -15.12 -9.78 -14.59
C GLN A 127 -14.19 -8.58 -14.50
N VAL A 128 -14.31 -7.65 -15.47
CA VAL A 128 -13.64 -6.36 -15.40
C VAL A 128 -14.34 -5.47 -14.40
N VAL A 129 -13.58 -4.89 -13.49
CA VAL A 129 -14.07 -3.93 -12.49
C VAL A 129 -13.84 -2.52 -13.00
N GLN A 130 -14.90 -1.74 -13.08
CA GLN A 130 -14.83 -0.33 -13.47
C GLN A 130 -14.62 0.55 -12.23
N PHE A 131 -13.84 1.63 -12.36
CA PHE A 131 -13.57 2.54 -11.25
C PHE A 131 -14.84 3.12 -10.62
N GLN A 132 -15.85 3.42 -11.45
CA GLN A 132 -17.13 3.91 -10.96
C GLN A 132 -17.89 2.93 -10.06
N GLN A 133 -17.68 1.63 -10.25
CA GLN A 133 -18.27 0.60 -9.37
C GLN A 133 -17.64 0.65 -7.97
N LEU A 134 -16.33 0.93 -7.91
CA LEU A 134 -15.61 1.11 -6.63
C LEU A 134 -16.08 2.38 -5.91
N VAL A 135 -16.28 3.47 -6.64
CA VAL A 135 -16.83 4.72 -6.09
C VAL A 135 -18.23 4.50 -5.55
N ALA A 136 -19.09 3.78 -6.29
CA ALA A 136 -20.46 3.46 -5.84
C ALA A 136 -20.44 2.55 -4.58
N ALA A 137 -19.54 1.55 -4.53
CA ALA A 137 -19.38 0.71 -3.36
C ALA A 137 -18.90 1.51 -2.14
N ALA A 138 -17.95 2.43 -2.31
CA ALA A 138 -17.46 3.30 -1.24
C ALA A 138 -18.58 4.19 -0.68
N ARG A 139 -19.44 4.72 -1.56
CA ARG A 139 -20.59 5.51 -1.15
C ARG A 139 -21.60 4.68 -0.35
N ALA A 140 -21.94 3.50 -0.84
CA ALA A 140 -22.88 2.60 -0.17
C ALA A 140 -22.38 2.17 1.23
N GLU A 141 -21.08 1.91 1.38
CA GLU A 141 -20.48 1.56 2.68
C GLU A 141 -20.52 2.75 3.67
N ARG A 142 -20.25 3.98 3.21
CA ARG A 142 -20.40 5.17 4.07
C ARG A 142 -21.85 5.40 4.51
N GLU A 143 -22.80 5.25 3.62
CA GLU A 143 -24.22 5.37 3.95
C GLU A 143 -24.65 4.36 5.02
N LYS A 144 -24.15 3.11 4.95
CA LYS A 144 -24.37 2.09 5.99
C LYS A 144 -23.73 2.46 7.32
N ALA A 145 -22.53 3.05 7.30
CA ALA A 145 -21.78 3.47 8.48
C ALA A 145 -22.31 4.79 9.09
N GLY A 146 -23.19 5.52 8.40
CA GLY A 146 -23.65 6.85 8.81
C GLY A 146 -22.56 7.93 8.70
N GLU A 147 -21.56 7.72 7.87
CA GLU A 147 -20.45 8.65 7.67
C GLU A 147 -20.79 9.69 6.60
N PRO A 148 -20.41 10.99 6.79
CA PRO A 148 -20.59 12.01 5.79
C PRO A 148 -19.72 11.75 4.55
N ALA A 149 -20.17 12.27 3.40
CA ALA A 149 -19.37 12.24 2.18
C ALA A 149 -18.03 12.97 2.38
N PRO A 150 -16.90 12.49 1.84
CA PRO A 150 -15.63 13.16 1.94
C PRO A 150 -15.67 14.53 1.23
N ALA A 151 -15.10 15.52 1.86
CA ALA A 151 -14.94 16.85 1.28
C ALA A 151 -14.04 16.82 0.03
#